data_de4253a9562a70f37a3b2c72d4bec632
#
_entry.id   de4253a9562a70f37a3b2c72d4bec632
#
_cell.length_a   1.000
_cell.length_b   1.000
_cell.length_c   1.000
_cell.angle_alpha   90.00
_cell.angle_beta   90.00
_cell.angle_gamma   90.00
#
_symmetry.space_group_name_H-M   'P 1'
#
loop_
_entity.id
_entity.type
_entity.pdbx_description
1 polymer ?
#
loop_
_entity_poly.entity_id
_entity_poly.type
_entity_poly.pdbx_seq_one_letter_code
_entity_poly.pdbx_strand_id
1 'polypeptide(L)'
;MSAKKKLFLLDAYALIFRSYYAFIKNPRITSYGLNTNAIFGFTTTLLEVLEKHDPTHIAVCFDHKSENIRKKEYPLYKANRDETPEDIKRSEPFIRQIIDAFNIPIIEKEGYEADDVIVTMATKAEKEGFVTYMMTPDKDFGQAVTENILIFKPARGGNAPEIMGPEEVCKKFGLNKTKQIIDYLGMMGDAVDNIPGIPGVGAKTASKLLLEYGSMESLYENTDKIKGKLREKIENNKEQAFLSKHLAKIITDVPVTFDETDLLRSDPNKEEINKLFKELEFRTLTKRVFSETMSEPKTVQGDLFSNSIQNSITLKSSTQNPEFNTIETTKHDYQIVDNQEKRNLLISKLEKIKSFCFDTETTSLNELDAQVIGISFSYEKGKAF
;
A
#
# COMPACT_ATOMS: atom_id res chain seq x y z
N MET A 1 -34.95 -1.39 -0.92
CA MET A 1 -33.89 -2.25 -0.36
C MET A 1 -32.94 -1.35 0.40
N SER A 2 -32.72 -1.58 1.70
CA SER A 2 -31.70 -0.84 2.46
C SER A 2 -30.35 -1.06 1.79
N ALA A 3 -29.58 0.03 1.58
CA ALA A 3 -28.23 -0.09 1.07
C ALA A 3 -27.42 -1.01 1.98
N LYS A 4 -26.68 -1.98 1.41
CA LYS A 4 -25.82 -2.87 2.21
C LYS A 4 -24.82 -2.02 2.97
N LYS A 5 -24.72 -2.24 4.28
CA LYS A 5 -23.71 -1.59 5.13
C LYS A 5 -22.31 -2.02 4.67
N LYS A 6 -21.46 -1.07 4.37
CA LYS A 6 -20.13 -1.29 3.81
C LYS A 6 -19.07 -0.83 4.81
N LEU A 7 -18.30 -1.76 5.37
CA LEU A 7 -17.23 -1.49 6.32
C LEU A 7 -15.86 -1.66 5.66
N PHE A 8 -15.00 -0.66 5.78
CA PHE A 8 -13.57 -0.76 5.43
C PHE A 8 -12.73 -0.82 6.69
N LEU A 9 -11.93 -1.87 6.85
CA LEU A 9 -10.93 -2.02 7.91
C LEU A 9 -9.55 -1.95 7.29
N LEU A 10 -8.80 -0.91 7.61
CA LEU A 10 -7.50 -0.62 7.02
C LEU A 10 -6.39 -1.14 7.93
N ASP A 11 -5.52 -1.98 7.40
CA ASP A 11 -4.27 -2.40 8.04
C ASP A 11 -3.25 -1.26 7.95
N ALA A 12 -3.01 -0.59 9.07
CA ALA A 12 -2.21 0.63 9.10
C ALA A 12 -0.77 0.40 8.63
N TYR A 13 -0.05 -0.53 9.27
CA TYR A 13 1.36 -0.73 8.96
C TYR A 13 1.58 -1.30 7.56
N ALA A 14 0.73 -2.21 7.09
CA ALA A 14 0.81 -2.71 5.73
C ALA A 14 0.69 -1.57 4.69
N LEU A 15 -0.21 -0.61 4.92
CA LEU A 15 -0.39 0.56 4.06
C LEU A 15 0.75 1.58 4.23
N ILE A 16 1.26 1.80 5.44
CA ILE A 16 2.38 2.70 5.75
C ILE A 16 3.65 2.20 5.07
N PHE A 17 4.03 0.94 5.27
CA PHE A 17 5.22 0.34 4.64
C PHE A 17 5.11 0.37 3.12
N ARG A 18 3.96 -0.06 2.58
CA ARG A 18 3.70 0.00 1.15
C ARG A 18 3.91 1.41 0.59
N SER A 19 3.39 2.41 1.28
CA SER A 19 3.48 3.82 0.88
C SER A 19 4.92 4.33 0.95
N TYR A 20 5.64 4.01 2.00
CA TYR A 20 7.05 4.39 2.17
C TYR A 20 7.91 3.87 1.01
N TYR A 21 7.82 2.57 0.73
CA TYR A 21 8.63 1.94 -0.31
C TYR A 21 8.20 2.31 -1.74
N ALA A 22 6.97 2.75 -1.94
CA ALA A 22 6.51 3.22 -3.26
C ALA A 22 7.29 4.45 -3.75
N PHE A 23 7.75 5.28 -2.82
CA PHE A 23 8.48 6.51 -3.12
C PHE A 23 9.97 6.45 -2.78
N ILE A 24 10.53 5.26 -2.48
CA ILE A 24 11.91 5.11 -2.01
C ILE A 24 12.95 5.67 -3.00
N LYS A 25 12.68 5.57 -4.31
CA LYS A 25 13.57 6.05 -5.38
C LYS A 25 13.47 7.57 -5.61
N ASN A 26 12.31 8.17 -5.33
CA ASN A 26 12.05 9.60 -5.44
C ASN A 26 11.37 10.09 -4.15
N PRO A 27 12.13 10.26 -3.07
CA PRO A 27 11.55 10.56 -1.77
C PRO A 27 10.93 11.96 -1.73
N ARG A 28 9.78 12.04 -1.08
CA ARG A 28 9.09 13.31 -0.81
C ARG A 28 9.59 13.85 0.51
N ILE A 29 10.32 14.95 0.47
CA ILE A 29 10.93 15.58 1.64
C ILE A 29 10.43 17.01 1.72
N THR A 30 9.96 17.40 2.91
CA THR A 30 9.57 18.79 3.18
C THR A 30 10.79 19.73 3.14
N SER A 31 10.56 21.03 3.02
CA SER A 31 11.62 22.05 3.04
C SER A 31 12.46 22.04 4.33
N TYR A 32 11.92 21.45 5.42
CA TYR A 32 12.61 21.30 6.72
C TYR A 32 13.15 19.87 6.97
N GLY A 33 13.16 19.01 5.95
CA GLY A 33 13.86 17.72 5.97
C GLY A 33 13.06 16.51 6.46
N LEU A 34 11.72 16.60 6.64
CA LEU A 34 10.88 15.46 6.98
C LEU A 34 10.57 14.62 5.73
N ASN A 35 10.88 13.32 5.78
CA ASN A 35 10.45 12.37 4.75
C ASN A 35 8.96 12.08 4.90
N THR A 36 8.17 12.45 3.90
CA THR A 36 6.70 12.31 3.91
C THR A 36 6.18 11.17 3.02
N ASN A 37 7.04 10.28 2.54
CA ASN A 37 6.64 9.18 1.65
C ASN A 37 5.47 8.36 2.21
N ALA A 38 5.61 7.90 3.44
CA ALA A 38 4.61 7.08 4.12
C ALA A 38 3.31 7.88 4.34
N ILE A 39 3.43 9.12 4.82
CA ILE A 39 2.30 9.98 5.13
C ILE A 39 1.50 10.32 3.87
N PHE A 40 2.21 10.74 2.81
CA PHE A 40 1.59 11.10 1.54
C PHE A 40 0.88 9.91 0.88
N GLY A 41 1.55 8.76 0.83
CA GLY A 41 0.99 7.56 0.19
C GLY A 41 -0.18 6.98 0.98
N PHE A 42 -0.10 6.94 2.31
CA PHE A 42 -1.20 6.53 3.18
C PHE A 42 -2.41 7.46 2.99
N THR A 43 -2.21 8.78 3.08
CA THR A 43 -3.28 9.78 2.89
C THR A 43 -3.92 9.68 1.51
N THR A 44 -3.10 9.50 0.45
CA THR A 44 -3.61 9.30 -0.91
C THR A 44 -4.51 8.07 -1.00
N THR A 45 -4.08 6.97 -0.39
CA THR A 45 -4.85 5.71 -0.36
C THR A 45 -6.14 5.85 0.44
N LEU A 46 -6.09 6.55 1.58
CA LEU A 46 -7.27 6.84 2.40
C LEU A 46 -8.30 7.67 1.61
N LEU A 47 -7.87 8.75 0.97
CA LEU A 47 -8.74 9.58 0.13
C LEU A 47 -9.35 8.78 -1.02
N GLU A 48 -8.58 7.88 -1.62
CA GLU A 48 -9.06 7.01 -2.68
C GLU A 48 -10.19 6.07 -2.21
N VAL A 49 -10.07 5.51 -1.01
CA VAL A 49 -11.13 4.72 -0.38
C VAL A 49 -12.38 5.55 -0.15
N LEU A 50 -12.22 6.73 0.45
CA LEU A 50 -13.34 7.60 0.79
C LEU A 50 -14.10 8.11 -0.43
N GLU A 51 -13.40 8.44 -1.52
CA GLU A 51 -13.99 9.03 -2.73
C GLU A 51 -14.56 7.98 -3.70
N LYS A 52 -13.80 6.88 -3.93
CA LYS A 52 -14.15 5.91 -4.98
C LYS A 52 -14.98 4.74 -4.47
N HIS A 53 -14.79 4.34 -3.21
CA HIS A 53 -15.46 3.17 -2.65
C HIS A 53 -16.61 3.52 -1.73
N ASP A 54 -16.70 4.78 -1.30
CA ASP A 54 -17.79 5.35 -0.51
C ASP A 54 -18.24 4.41 0.64
N PRO A 55 -17.35 4.15 1.62
CA PRO A 55 -17.70 3.31 2.75
C PRO A 55 -18.76 3.97 3.62
N THR A 56 -19.72 3.20 4.13
CA THR A 56 -20.65 3.68 5.17
C THR A 56 -19.97 3.69 6.54
N HIS A 57 -19.02 2.79 6.75
CA HIS A 57 -18.27 2.60 7.99
C HIS A 57 -16.79 2.36 7.67
N ILE A 58 -15.91 2.86 8.52
CA ILE A 58 -14.47 2.76 8.31
C ILE A 58 -13.72 2.78 9.64
N ALA A 59 -12.64 2.04 9.73
CA ALA A 59 -11.67 2.14 10.83
C ALA A 59 -10.26 1.83 10.33
N VAL A 60 -9.25 2.32 11.05
CA VAL A 60 -7.85 1.98 10.83
C VAL A 60 -7.35 1.18 12.03
N CYS A 61 -6.77 0.00 11.76
CA CYS A 61 -6.26 -0.88 12.79
C CYS A 61 -4.73 -0.80 12.85
N PHE A 62 -4.19 -0.61 14.05
CA PHE A 62 -2.75 -0.58 14.31
C PHE A 62 -2.34 -1.77 15.17
N ASP A 63 -1.09 -2.22 14.97
CA ASP A 63 -0.43 -3.08 15.95
C ASP A 63 -0.20 -2.30 17.24
N HIS A 64 -0.54 -2.89 18.38
CA HIS A 64 -0.23 -2.28 19.67
C HIS A 64 1.27 -2.45 19.98
N LYS A 65 1.87 -1.44 20.64
CA LYS A 65 3.32 -1.45 20.95
C LYS A 65 3.76 -2.47 21.99
N SER A 66 2.82 -3.10 22.70
CA SER A 66 3.12 -4.18 23.66
C SER A 66 3.57 -5.44 22.93
N GLU A 67 4.27 -6.30 23.67
CA GLU A 67 4.63 -7.63 23.19
C GLU A 67 3.37 -8.45 22.92
N ASN A 68 3.25 -9.01 21.70
CA ASN A 68 2.10 -9.81 21.31
C ASN A 68 2.15 -11.24 21.89
N ILE A 69 0.98 -11.89 21.92
CA ILE A 69 0.81 -13.23 22.49
C ILE A 69 1.68 -14.26 21.76
N ARG A 70 1.77 -14.22 20.41
CA ARG A 70 2.56 -15.18 19.62
C ARG A 70 4.04 -15.08 19.94
N LYS A 71 4.57 -13.89 20.16
CA LYS A 71 5.99 -13.70 20.53
C LYS A 71 6.29 -14.22 21.94
N LYS A 72 5.33 -14.12 22.88
CA LYS A 72 5.45 -14.73 24.21
C LYS A 72 5.49 -16.25 24.14
N GLU A 73 4.65 -16.86 23.30
CA GLU A 73 4.58 -18.31 23.11
C GLU A 73 5.75 -18.86 22.29
N TYR A 74 6.21 -18.11 21.29
CA TYR A 74 7.31 -18.46 20.40
C TYR A 74 8.25 -17.28 20.18
N PRO A 75 9.31 -17.14 20.98
CA PRO A 75 10.22 -15.97 20.93
C PRO A 75 10.87 -15.72 19.55
N LEU A 76 10.95 -16.76 18.71
CA LEU A 76 11.47 -16.64 17.34
C LEU A 76 10.46 -16.06 16.35
N TYR A 77 9.19 -15.91 16.72
CA TYR A 77 8.16 -15.31 15.88
C TYR A 77 8.55 -13.88 15.49
N LYS A 78 8.61 -13.61 14.18
CA LYS A 78 9.02 -12.33 13.58
C LYS A 78 10.41 -11.83 14.03
N ALA A 79 11.27 -12.71 14.59
CA ALA A 79 12.60 -12.32 15.10
C ALA A 79 13.60 -11.97 13.98
N ASN A 80 13.32 -12.35 12.74
CA ASN A 80 14.12 -12.06 11.56
C ASN A 80 13.68 -10.78 10.82
N ARG A 81 12.69 -10.06 11.34
CA ARG A 81 12.27 -8.79 10.77
C ARG A 81 13.27 -7.69 11.14
N ASP A 82 13.63 -6.89 10.15
CA ASP A 82 14.45 -5.70 10.35
C ASP A 82 13.71 -4.69 11.25
N GLU A 83 14.46 -3.82 11.88
CA GLU A 83 13.89 -2.69 12.60
C GLU A 83 13.11 -1.77 11.66
N THR A 84 12.01 -1.24 12.17
CA THR A 84 11.22 -0.25 11.43
C THR A 84 12.09 0.98 11.10
N PRO A 85 12.18 1.38 9.82
CA PRO A 85 12.92 2.57 9.42
C PRO A 85 12.53 3.81 10.23
N GLU A 86 13.52 4.63 10.57
CA GLU A 86 13.31 5.83 11.39
C GLU A 86 12.30 6.81 10.76
N ASP A 87 12.31 6.93 9.43
CA ASP A 87 11.35 7.75 8.70
C ASP A 87 9.91 7.25 8.87
N ILE A 88 9.69 5.95 8.98
CA ILE A 88 8.37 5.39 9.26
C ILE A 88 7.96 5.71 10.69
N LYS A 89 8.87 5.54 11.68
CA LYS A 89 8.60 5.89 13.08
C LYS A 89 8.20 7.36 13.22
N ARG A 90 8.89 8.26 12.49
CA ARG A 90 8.57 9.70 12.45
C ARG A 90 7.26 10.01 11.73
N SER A 91 6.86 9.19 10.77
CA SER A 91 5.64 9.37 9.99
C SER A 91 4.38 8.96 10.76
N GLU A 92 4.47 7.97 11.66
CA GLU A 92 3.32 7.42 12.37
C GLU A 92 2.48 8.47 13.12
N PRO A 93 3.06 9.40 13.91
CA PRO A 93 2.29 10.42 14.60
C PRO A 93 1.47 11.30 13.65
N PHE A 94 2.02 11.69 12.52
CA PHE A 94 1.30 12.48 11.51
C PHE A 94 0.18 11.69 10.86
N ILE A 95 0.40 10.40 10.59
CA ILE A 95 -0.64 9.52 10.03
C ILE A 95 -1.80 9.39 11.01
N ARG A 96 -1.52 9.19 12.31
CA ARG A 96 -2.57 9.15 13.35
C ARG A 96 -3.34 10.48 13.43
N GLN A 97 -2.66 11.62 13.37
CA GLN A 97 -3.32 12.93 13.35
C GLN A 97 -4.20 13.12 12.09
N ILE A 98 -3.75 12.64 10.93
CA ILE A 98 -4.55 12.68 9.71
C ILE A 98 -5.81 11.81 9.87
N ILE A 99 -5.68 10.58 10.37
CA ILE A 99 -6.81 9.67 10.61
C ILE A 99 -7.83 10.33 11.55
N ASP A 100 -7.34 10.94 12.64
CA ASP A 100 -8.16 11.66 13.60
C ASP A 100 -8.86 12.88 12.97
N ALA A 101 -8.14 13.67 12.16
CA ALA A 101 -8.71 14.81 11.45
C ALA A 101 -9.78 14.40 10.41
N PHE A 102 -9.73 13.16 9.91
CA PHE A 102 -10.80 12.56 9.09
C PHE A 102 -11.94 11.97 9.94
N ASN A 103 -11.90 12.11 11.26
CA ASN A 103 -12.86 11.52 12.20
C ASN A 103 -13.02 10.00 12.01
N ILE A 104 -11.91 9.30 11.72
CA ILE A 104 -11.87 7.87 11.54
C ILE A 104 -11.33 7.23 12.82
N PRO A 105 -12.03 6.24 13.42
CA PRO A 105 -11.54 5.58 14.62
C PRO A 105 -10.28 4.75 14.35
N ILE A 106 -9.35 4.82 15.31
CA ILE A 106 -8.19 3.95 15.37
C ILE A 106 -8.49 2.84 16.36
N ILE A 107 -8.29 1.59 15.93
CA ILE A 107 -8.50 0.41 16.76
C ILE A 107 -7.16 -0.31 16.94
N GLU A 108 -6.77 -0.51 18.19
CA GLU A 108 -5.60 -1.29 18.57
C GLU A 108 -5.88 -2.00 19.90
N LYS A 109 -5.24 -3.14 20.14
CA LYS A 109 -5.46 -3.92 21.35
C LYS A 109 -4.16 -4.49 21.89
N GLU A 110 -3.90 -4.22 23.17
CA GLU A 110 -2.73 -4.76 23.87
C GLU A 110 -2.64 -6.29 23.76
N GLY A 111 -1.48 -6.80 23.37
CA GLY A 111 -1.18 -8.20 23.21
C GLY A 111 -1.62 -8.83 21.89
N TYR A 112 -2.32 -8.09 21.04
CA TYR A 112 -2.83 -8.57 19.74
C TYR A 112 -2.23 -7.77 18.58
N GLU A 113 -2.17 -8.40 17.41
CA GLU A 113 -1.75 -7.77 16.18
C GLU A 113 -2.96 -7.11 15.47
N ALA A 114 -2.68 -6.18 14.56
CA ALA A 114 -3.71 -5.53 13.74
C ALA A 114 -4.56 -6.57 12.98
N ASP A 115 -3.93 -7.65 12.51
CA ASP A 115 -4.59 -8.75 11.80
C ASP A 115 -5.69 -9.40 12.64
N ASP A 116 -5.39 -9.66 13.93
CA ASP A 116 -6.35 -10.26 14.87
C ASP A 116 -7.53 -9.32 15.13
N VAL A 117 -7.23 -8.03 15.28
CA VAL A 117 -8.24 -6.98 15.47
C VAL A 117 -9.15 -6.86 14.25
N ILE A 118 -8.54 -6.76 13.04
CA ILE A 118 -9.28 -6.62 11.78
C ILE A 118 -10.22 -7.81 11.57
N VAL A 119 -9.71 -9.04 11.69
CA VAL A 119 -10.52 -10.24 11.45
C VAL A 119 -11.61 -10.41 12.52
N THR A 120 -11.31 -10.07 13.78
CA THR A 120 -12.33 -10.07 14.84
C THR A 120 -13.45 -9.07 14.52
N MET A 121 -13.10 -7.84 14.15
CA MET A 121 -14.08 -6.80 13.79
C MET A 121 -14.88 -7.19 12.56
N ALA A 122 -14.22 -7.73 11.51
CA ALA A 122 -14.90 -8.22 10.31
C ALA A 122 -15.90 -9.34 10.61
N THR A 123 -15.51 -10.29 11.47
CA THR A 123 -16.38 -11.40 11.89
C THR A 123 -17.60 -10.92 12.70
N LYS A 124 -17.42 -9.90 13.55
CA LYS A 124 -18.53 -9.28 14.30
C LYS A 124 -19.44 -8.50 13.36
N ALA A 125 -18.86 -7.70 12.44
CA ALA A 125 -19.60 -6.94 11.45
C ALA A 125 -20.44 -7.84 10.51
N GLU A 126 -19.93 -8.99 10.10
CA GLU A 126 -20.66 -9.95 9.26
C GLU A 126 -21.95 -10.40 9.93
N LYS A 127 -21.93 -10.67 11.27
CA LYS A 127 -23.11 -11.04 12.04
C LYS A 127 -24.16 -9.93 12.10
N GLU A 128 -23.74 -8.67 11.99
CA GLU A 128 -24.60 -7.48 11.94
C GLU A 128 -24.99 -7.08 10.48
N GLY A 129 -24.71 -7.97 9.52
CA GLY A 129 -25.15 -7.82 8.12
C GLY A 129 -24.27 -6.89 7.25
N PHE A 130 -23.05 -6.62 7.66
CA PHE A 130 -22.11 -5.84 6.88
C PHE A 130 -21.46 -6.64 5.75
N VAL A 131 -21.07 -5.95 4.68
CA VAL A 131 -20.01 -6.39 3.79
C VAL A 131 -18.73 -5.67 4.20
N THR A 132 -17.72 -6.44 4.60
CA THR A 132 -16.46 -5.91 5.12
C THR A 132 -15.33 -6.08 4.11
N TYR A 133 -14.58 -5.03 3.88
CA TYR A 133 -13.38 -4.98 3.06
C TYR A 133 -12.17 -4.84 3.98
N MET A 134 -11.39 -5.90 4.14
CA MET A 134 -10.11 -5.88 4.85
C MET A 134 -9.05 -5.35 3.90
N MET A 135 -8.59 -4.14 4.13
CA MET A 135 -7.65 -3.45 3.24
C MET A 135 -6.21 -3.76 3.62
N THR A 136 -5.71 -4.83 3.08
CA THR A 136 -4.35 -5.34 3.32
C THR A 136 -3.80 -6.05 2.09
N PRO A 137 -2.49 -5.99 1.80
CA PRO A 137 -1.84 -6.83 0.79
C PRO A 137 -1.54 -8.25 1.30
N ASP A 138 -1.68 -8.50 2.62
CA ASP A 138 -1.29 -9.75 3.24
C ASP A 138 -2.19 -10.91 2.77
N LYS A 139 -1.53 -12.02 2.41
CA LYS A 139 -2.17 -13.24 1.94
C LYS A 139 -2.86 -14.02 3.06
N ASP A 140 -2.41 -13.85 4.31
CA ASP A 140 -2.82 -14.65 5.45
C ASP A 140 -4.27 -14.34 5.87
N PHE A 141 -4.75 -13.12 5.56
CA PHE A 141 -6.16 -12.75 5.68
C PHE A 141 -7.10 -13.62 4.84
N GLY A 142 -6.57 -14.36 3.87
CA GLY A 142 -7.36 -15.32 3.10
C GLY A 142 -8.12 -16.35 3.94
N GLN A 143 -7.61 -16.67 5.14
CA GLN A 143 -8.25 -17.60 6.07
C GLN A 143 -9.59 -17.09 6.65
N ALA A 144 -9.79 -15.77 6.65
CA ALA A 144 -10.98 -15.09 7.17
C ALA A 144 -12.01 -14.75 6.09
N VAL A 145 -11.67 -14.94 4.80
CA VAL A 145 -12.53 -14.54 3.68
C VAL A 145 -13.79 -15.40 3.62
N THR A 146 -14.94 -14.72 3.52
CA THR A 146 -16.28 -15.27 3.31
C THR A 146 -16.98 -14.52 2.19
N GLU A 147 -18.25 -14.82 1.92
CA GLU A 147 -19.07 -14.06 0.95
C GLU A 147 -19.26 -12.58 1.34
N ASN A 148 -19.13 -12.24 2.63
CA ASN A 148 -19.29 -10.88 3.14
C ASN A 148 -18.03 -10.29 3.75
N ILE A 149 -16.93 -11.06 3.86
CA ILE A 149 -15.63 -10.58 4.32
C ILE A 149 -14.64 -10.77 3.18
N LEU A 150 -14.17 -9.68 2.60
CA LEU A 150 -13.38 -9.65 1.39
C LEU A 150 -12.01 -9.01 1.66
N ILE A 151 -10.97 -9.47 0.97
CA ILE A 151 -9.69 -8.76 0.93
C ILE A 151 -9.78 -7.67 -0.14
N PHE A 152 -9.37 -6.46 0.23
CA PHE A 152 -9.22 -5.34 -0.69
C PHE A 152 -7.75 -4.94 -0.80
N LYS A 153 -7.17 -5.08 -1.99
CA LYS A 153 -5.82 -4.61 -2.29
C LYS A 153 -5.91 -3.32 -3.08
N PRO A 154 -5.36 -2.23 -2.55
CA PRO A 154 -5.37 -0.96 -3.26
C PRO A 154 -4.59 -1.04 -4.58
N ALA A 155 -4.97 -0.20 -5.52
CA ALA A 155 -4.34 -0.05 -6.83
C ALA A 155 -2.81 0.08 -6.73
N ARG A 156 -2.08 -0.51 -7.68
CA ARG A 156 -0.61 -0.44 -7.72
C ARG A 156 -0.13 -0.31 -9.16
N GLY A 157 0.73 0.67 -9.43
CA GLY A 157 1.41 0.81 -10.71
C GLY A 157 0.46 0.92 -11.92
N GLY A 158 -0.65 1.67 -11.78
CA GLY A 158 -1.65 1.84 -12.83
C GLY A 158 -2.69 0.72 -12.94
N ASN A 159 -2.56 -0.36 -12.15
CA ASN A 159 -3.57 -1.43 -12.10
C ASN A 159 -4.76 -1.01 -11.23
N ALA A 160 -5.95 -1.51 -11.56
CA ALA A 160 -7.13 -1.37 -10.73
C ALA A 160 -6.95 -2.05 -9.34
N PRO A 161 -7.69 -1.62 -8.30
CA PRO A 161 -7.73 -2.34 -7.04
C PRO A 161 -8.26 -3.77 -7.25
N GLU A 162 -7.73 -4.72 -6.48
CA GLU A 162 -8.13 -6.12 -6.52
C GLU A 162 -9.02 -6.42 -5.31
N ILE A 163 -10.21 -6.95 -5.55
CA ILE A 163 -11.10 -7.47 -4.50
C ILE A 163 -11.08 -8.99 -4.60
N MET A 164 -10.80 -9.66 -3.49
CA MET A 164 -10.70 -11.11 -3.44
C MET A 164 -11.76 -11.68 -2.49
N GLY A 165 -12.70 -12.40 -3.06
CA GLY A 165 -13.65 -13.25 -2.35
C GLY A 165 -13.15 -14.69 -2.21
N PRO A 166 -14.03 -15.62 -1.76
CA PRO A 166 -13.66 -17.01 -1.56
C PRO A 166 -13.10 -17.70 -2.82
N GLU A 167 -13.65 -17.42 -3.99
CA GLU A 167 -13.23 -18.04 -5.25
C GLU A 167 -11.81 -17.61 -5.65
N GLU A 168 -11.53 -16.31 -5.62
CA GLU A 168 -10.21 -15.75 -5.95
C GLU A 168 -9.14 -16.24 -4.99
N VAL A 169 -9.47 -16.27 -3.69
CA VAL A 169 -8.58 -16.77 -2.64
C VAL A 169 -8.29 -18.25 -2.84
N CYS A 170 -9.32 -19.09 -2.99
CA CYS A 170 -9.17 -20.52 -3.23
C CYS A 170 -8.35 -20.81 -4.50
N LYS A 171 -8.63 -20.09 -5.59
CA LYS A 171 -7.87 -20.21 -6.85
C LYS A 171 -6.39 -19.83 -6.65
N LYS A 172 -6.12 -18.75 -5.92
CA LYS A 172 -4.75 -18.27 -5.66
C LYS A 172 -3.91 -19.29 -4.90
N PHE A 173 -4.49 -19.96 -3.90
CA PHE A 173 -3.79 -20.93 -3.06
C PHE A 173 -3.90 -22.37 -3.61
N GLY A 174 -4.73 -22.63 -4.63
CA GLY A 174 -5.01 -23.97 -5.14
C GLY A 174 -5.73 -24.83 -4.11
N LEU A 175 -6.74 -24.29 -3.44
CA LEU A 175 -7.50 -24.92 -2.36
C LEU A 175 -8.99 -24.95 -2.69
N ASN A 176 -9.75 -25.79 -1.99
CA ASN A 176 -11.21 -25.88 -2.14
C ASN A 176 -11.99 -24.94 -1.19
N LYS A 177 -11.39 -24.54 -0.08
CA LYS A 177 -12.03 -23.73 0.95
C LYS A 177 -11.03 -22.77 1.57
N THR A 178 -11.46 -21.56 1.87
CA THR A 178 -10.62 -20.52 2.52
C THR A 178 -10.10 -20.96 3.90
N LYS A 179 -10.90 -21.74 4.66
CA LYS A 179 -10.51 -22.31 5.96
C LYS A 179 -9.28 -23.21 5.90
N GLN A 180 -8.95 -23.78 4.73
CA GLN A 180 -7.75 -24.61 4.53
C GLN A 180 -6.45 -23.78 4.52
N ILE A 181 -6.52 -22.46 4.43
CA ILE A 181 -5.34 -21.58 4.41
C ILE A 181 -4.57 -21.70 5.72
N ILE A 182 -5.22 -21.87 6.85
CA ILE A 182 -4.55 -22.07 8.14
C ILE A 182 -3.68 -23.33 8.09
N ASP A 183 -4.21 -24.43 7.58
CA ASP A 183 -3.48 -25.69 7.41
C ASP A 183 -2.36 -25.56 6.36
N TYR A 184 -2.64 -24.84 5.27
CA TYR A 184 -1.67 -24.57 4.23
C TYR A 184 -0.45 -23.80 4.80
N LEU A 185 -0.67 -22.75 5.57
CA LEU A 185 0.38 -21.98 6.23
C LEU A 185 1.11 -22.82 7.30
N GLY A 186 0.38 -23.62 8.06
CA GLY A 186 0.96 -24.52 9.04
C GLY A 186 1.92 -25.54 8.43
N MET A 187 1.60 -26.07 7.27
CA MET A 187 2.49 -26.99 6.55
C MET A 187 3.63 -26.30 5.82
N MET A 188 3.35 -25.20 5.11
CA MET A 188 4.34 -24.49 4.32
C MET A 188 5.29 -23.67 5.18
N GLY A 189 4.80 -23.15 6.30
CA GLY A 189 5.46 -22.13 7.10
C GLY A 189 5.36 -20.74 6.44
N ASP A 190 5.92 -19.76 7.13
CA ASP A 190 6.11 -18.40 6.59
C ASP A 190 7.48 -17.86 7.00
N ALA A 191 8.36 -17.68 6.00
CA ALA A 191 9.69 -17.17 6.23
C ALA A 191 9.73 -15.71 6.69
N VAL A 192 8.70 -14.91 6.32
CA VAL A 192 8.60 -13.49 6.72
C VAL A 192 8.30 -13.38 8.21
N ASP A 193 7.46 -14.28 8.72
CA ASP A 193 7.08 -14.32 10.14
C ASP A 193 7.89 -15.32 10.95
N ASN A 194 8.88 -15.93 10.33
CA ASN A 194 9.74 -16.96 10.95
C ASN A 194 8.93 -18.16 11.48
N ILE A 195 7.88 -18.54 10.74
CA ILE A 195 7.06 -19.72 11.02
C ILE A 195 7.67 -20.90 10.26
N PRO A 196 8.12 -21.98 10.97
CA PRO A 196 8.99 -22.99 10.36
C PRO A 196 8.31 -23.90 9.33
N GLY A 197 7.03 -24.24 9.51
CA GLY A 197 6.34 -25.21 8.68
C GLY A 197 6.92 -26.62 8.76
N ILE A 198 6.66 -27.47 7.74
CA ILE A 198 7.25 -28.80 7.58
C ILE A 198 8.43 -28.68 6.62
N PRO A 199 9.66 -29.02 7.02
CA PRO A 199 10.86 -28.90 6.17
C PRO A 199 10.72 -29.61 4.83
N GLY A 200 10.79 -28.82 3.72
CA GLY A 200 10.67 -29.33 2.36
C GLY A 200 9.25 -29.59 1.89
N VAL A 201 8.23 -29.11 2.62
CA VAL A 201 6.86 -28.97 2.16
C VAL A 201 6.63 -27.51 1.74
N GLY A 202 6.64 -27.26 0.45
CA GLY A 202 6.33 -25.93 -0.10
C GLY A 202 4.89 -25.84 -0.58
N ALA A 203 4.53 -24.68 -1.13
CA ALA A 203 3.19 -24.32 -1.61
C ALA A 203 2.46 -25.42 -2.38
N LYS A 204 3.09 -25.96 -3.43
CA LYS A 204 2.49 -27.00 -4.28
C LYS A 204 2.20 -28.31 -3.53
N THR A 205 3.09 -28.70 -2.63
CA THR A 205 2.92 -29.92 -1.83
C THR A 205 1.82 -29.74 -0.79
N ALA A 206 1.79 -28.59 -0.09
CA ALA A 206 0.76 -28.26 0.86
C ALA A 206 -0.63 -28.25 0.22
N SER A 207 -0.80 -27.55 -0.92
CA SER A 207 -2.07 -27.54 -1.65
C SER A 207 -2.51 -28.94 -2.06
N LYS A 208 -1.58 -29.75 -2.61
CA LYS A 208 -1.90 -31.12 -3.03
C LYS A 208 -2.39 -31.98 -1.85
N LEU A 209 -1.70 -31.91 -0.73
CA LEU A 209 -2.07 -32.67 0.47
C LEU A 209 -3.44 -32.22 1.01
N LEU A 210 -3.73 -30.91 1.01
CA LEU A 210 -5.03 -30.40 1.47
C LEU A 210 -6.17 -30.72 0.50
N LEU A 211 -5.93 -30.79 -0.79
CA LEU A 211 -6.93 -31.28 -1.75
C LEU A 211 -7.26 -32.75 -1.54
N GLU A 212 -6.28 -33.58 -1.14
CA GLU A 212 -6.43 -35.02 -0.94
C GLU A 212 -7.01 -35.35 0.44
N TYR A 213 -6.50 -34.72 1.51
CA TYR A 213 -6.86 -35.05 2.90
C TYR A 213 -7.80 -34.04 3.56
N GLY A 214 -7.98 -32.86 3.00
CA GLY A 214 -8.91 -31.85 3.49
C GLY A 214 -8.36 -30.95 4.61
N SER A 215 -7.67 -31.50 5.61
CA SER A 215 -7.05 -30.78 6.73
C SER A 215 -5.75 -31.42 7.19
N MET A 216 -4.99 -30.71 8.02
CA MET A 216 -3.78 -31.27 8.65
C MET A 216 -4.12 -32.44 9.58
N GLU A 217 -5.19 -32.33 10.36
CA GLU A 217 -5.62 -33.40 11.26
C GLU A 217 -5.89 -34.69 10.46
N SER A 218 -6.69 -34.60 9.41
CA SER A 218 -6.97 -35.75 8.54
C SER A 218 -5.74 -36.28 7.82
N LEU A 219 -4.80 -35.40 7.44
CA LEU A 219 -3.50 -35.81 6.87
C LEU A 219 -2.74 -36.70 7.87
N TYR A 220 -2.62 -36.28 9.14
CA TYR A 220 -1.90 -37.02 10.17
C TYR A 220 -2.60 -38.32 10.61
N GLU A 221 -3.90 -38.45 10.44
CA GLU A 221 -4.65 -39.68 10.60
C GLU A 221 -4.42 -40.70 9.46
N ASN A 222 -3.92 -40.23 8.31
CA ASN A 222 -3.75 -41.04 7.12
C ASN A 222 -2.31 -41.05 6.57
N THR A 223 -1.30 -40.83 7.42
CA THR A 223 0.10 -40.81 6.97
C THR A 223 0.58 -42.12 6.38
N ASP A 224 -0.05 -43.24 6.72
CA ASP A 224 0.20 -44.57 6.16
C ASP A 224 -0.05 -44.64 4.65
N LYS A 225 -0.90 -43.78 4.11
CA LYS A 225 -1.20 -43.67 2.66
C LYS A 225 -0.13 -42.88 1.90
N ILE A 226 0.71 -42.13 2.61
CA ILE A 226 1.78 -41.32 2.03
C ILE A 226 3.04 -42.19 1.89
N LYS A 227 3.73 -42.07 0.75
CA LYS A 227 4.89 -42.93 0.48
C LYS A 227 6.21 -42.17 0.56
N GLY A 228 7.27 -42.91 0.91
CA GLY A 228 8.66 -42.44 0.81
C GLY A 228 9.01 -41.29 1.74
N LYS A 229 10.03 -40.52 1.34
CA LYS A 229 10.59 -39.43 2.15
C LYS A 229 9.60 -38.34 2.60
N LEU A 230 8.49 -38.18 1.86
CA LEU A 230 7.46 -37.20 2.24
C LEU A 230 6.74 -37.64 3.53
N ARG A 231 6.42 -38.94 3.65
CA ARG A 231 5.83 -39.49 4.88
C ARG A 231 6.75 -39.26 6.08
N GLU A 232 8.02 -39.62 5.97
CA GLU A 232 9.00 -39.43 7.03
C GLU A 232 9.09 -37.98 7.48
N LYS A 233 9.10 -37.02 6.50
CA LYS A 233 9.12 -35.59 6.83
C LYS A 233 7.88 -35.12 7.58
N ILE A 234 6.68 -35.58 7.16
CA ILE A 234 5.43 -35.21 7.80
C ILE A 234 5.40 -35.78 9.22
N GLU A 235 5.66 -37.09 9.38
CA GLU A 235 5.61 -37.77 10.67
C GLU A 235 6.64 -37.19 11.68
N ASN A 236 7.87 -36.97 11.24
CA ASN A 236 8.95 -36.46 12.09
C ASN A 236 8.79 -34.98 12.52
N ASN A 237 7.95 -34.20 11.82
CA ASN A 237 7.77 -32.77 12.09
C ASN A 237 6.33 -32.44 12.54
N LYS A 238 5.61 -33.41 13.11
CA LYS A 238 4.21 -33.23 13.50
C LYS A 238 4.01 -32.06 14.48
N GLU A 239 4.78 -32.03 15.56
CA GLU A 239 4.68 -30.98 16.58
C GLU A 239 4.98 -29.59 15.98
N GLN A 240 6.05 -29.49 15.17
CA GLN A 240 6.41 -28.25 14.48
C GLN A 240 5.34 -27.77 13.50
N ALA A 241 4.68 -28.69 12.79
CA ALA A 241 3.59 -28.36 11.88
C ALA A 241 2.38 -27.79 12.62
N PHE A 242 1.98 -28.40 13.74
CA PHE A 242 0.89 -27.89 14.56
C PHE A 242 1.23 -26.58 15.28
N LEU A 243 2.46 -26.41 15.75
CA LEU A 243 2.95 -25.12 16.23
C LEU A 243 2.85 -24.04 15.12
N SER A 244 3.32 -24.36 13.91
CA SER A 244 3.23 -23.45 12.77
C SER A 244 1.79 -23.10 12.41
N LYS A 245 0.89 -24.07 12.42
CA LYS A 245 -0.55 -23.85 12.24
C LYS A 245 -1.11 -22.91 13.32
N HIS A 246 -0.72 -23.10 14.57
CA HIS A 246 -1.13 -22.26 15.69
C HIS A 246 -0.65 -20.81 15.52
N LEU A 247 0.62 -20.62 15.18
CA LEU A 247 1.21 -19.30 14.96
C LEU A 247 0.62 -18.56 13.75
N ALA A 248 0.30 -19.28 12.67
CA ALA A 248 -0.29 -18.72 11.45
C ALA A 248 -1.79 -18.42 11.59
N LYS A 249 -2.44 -18.95 12.62
CA LYS A 249 -3.86 -18.71 12.84
C LYS A 249 -4.11 -17.29 13.34
N ILE A 250 -4.94 -16.54 12.61
CA ILE A 250 -5.44 -15.23 13.08
C ILE A 250 -6.48 -15.44 14.18
N ILE A 251 -6.34 -14.69 15.27
CA ILE A 251 -7.27 -14.73 16.42
C ILE A 251 -8.54 -13.97 16.06
N THR A 252 -9.70 -14.57 16.27
CA THR A 252 -11.01 -14.03 15.86
C THR A 252 -11.91 -13.61 17.03
N ASP A 253 -11.39 -13.69 18.25
CA ASP A 253 -12.11 -13.41 19.51
C ASP A 253 -11.36 -12.38 20.38
N VAL A 254 -10.63 -11.45 19.74
CA VAL A 254 -9.98 -10.33 20.41
C VAL A 254 -11.02 -9.57 21.25
N PRO A 255 -10.71 -9.21 22.52
CA PRO A 255 -11.63 -8.46 23.38
C PRO A 255 -11.71 -6.96 22.98
N VAL A 256 -12.20 -6.71 21.76
CA VAL A 256 -12.55 -5.40 21.24
C VAL A 256 -14.06 -5.28 21.11
N THR A 257 -14.59 -4.11 21.40
CA THR A 257 -16.02 -3.82 21.23
C THR A 257 -16.31 -3.55 19.77
N PHE A 258 -17.39 -4.11 19.24
CA PHE A 258 -17.93 -3.69 17.94
C PHE A 258 -19.15 -2.81 18.24
N ASP A 259 -19.02 -1.52 17.93
CA ASP A 259 -20.14 -0.58 17.94
C ASP A 259 -20.26 0.03 16.55
N GLU A 260 -21.40 -0.16 15.93
CA GLU A 260 -21.67 0.36 14.58
C GLU A 260 -21.56 1.88 14.55
N THR A 261 -22.01 2.55 15.61
CA THR A 261 -22.04 4.04 15.65
C THR A 261 -20.64 4.64 15.70
N ASP A 262 -19.70 3.97 16.35
CA ASP A 262 -18.31 4.40 16.44
C ASP A 262 -17.58 4.28 15.09
N LEU A 263 -18.02 3.36 14.23
CA LEU A 263 -17.43 3.10 12.94
C LEU A 263 -18.05 3.92 11.80
N LEU A 264 -19.17 4.59 12.08
CA LEU A 264 -19.91 5.35 11.06
C LEU A 264 -19.02 6.45 10.47
N ARG A 265 -18.90 6.47 9.15
CA ARG A 265 -18.19 7.55 8.47
C ARG A 265 -18.85 8.89 8.76
N SER A 266 -18.07 9.86 9.18
CA SER A 266 -18.48 11.22 9.45
C SER A 266 -17.70 12.23 8.61
N ASP A 267 -18.18 13.47 8.57
CA ASP A 267 -17.50 14.53 7.86
C ASP A 267 -16.14 14.86 8.52
N PRO A 268 -15.09 15.08 7.73
CA PRO A 268 -13.77 15.35 8.25
C PRO A 268 -13.65 16.77 8.83
N ASN A 269 -12.74 16.94 9.80
CA ASN A 269 -12.36 18.24 10.32
C ASN A 269 -11.47 18.99 9.31
N LYS A 270 -12.09 19.78 8.44
CA LYS A 270 -11.41 20.49 7.35
C LYS A 270 -10.33 21.46 7.83
N GLU A 271 -10.52 22.09 9.00
CA GLU A 271 -9.54 23.04 9.55
C GLU A 271 -8.25 22.33 9.96
N GLU A 272 -8.37 21.21 10.67
CA GLU A 272 -7.22 20.43 11.11
C GLU A 272 -6.50 19.77 9.93
N ILE A 273 -7.24 19.25 8.95
CA ILE A 273 -6.65 18.73 7.69
C ILE A 273 -5.85 19.81 6.97
N ASN A 274 -6.40 21.03 6.85
CA ASN A 274 -5.70 22.11 6.17
C ASN A 274 -4.43 22.52 6.90
N LYS A 275 -4.42 22.53 8.24
CA LYS A 275 -3.27 22.79 9.06
C LYS A 275 -2.19 21.73 8.88
N LEU A 276 -2.55 20.45 8.98
CA LEU A 276 -1.63 19.31 8.76
C LEU A 276 -1.06 19.30 7.34
N PHE A 277 -1.90 19.52 6.33
CA PHE A 277 -1.44 19.51 4.93
C PHE A 277 -0.53 20.69 4.61
N LYS A 278 -0.70 21.84 5.25
CA LYS A 278 0.24 22.96 5.15
C LYS A 278 1.58 22.64 5.81
N GLU A 279 1.58 22.06 7.01
CA GLU A 279 2.77 21.63 7.71
C GLU A 279 3.55 20.58 6.89
N LEU A 280 2.85 19.61 6.32
CA LEU A 280 3.43 18.54 5.49
C LEU A 280 3.71 18.96 4.03
N GLU A 281 3.42 20.20 3.66
CA GLU A 281 3.58 20.73 2.30
C GLU A 281 2.79 19.96 1.21
N PHE A 282 1.62 19.42 1.55
CA PHE A 282 0.76 18.59 0.69
C PHE A 282 -0.14 19.41 -0.23
N ARG A 283 0.43 20.23 -1.12
CA ARG A 283 -0.32 21.14 -2.00
C ARG A 283 -1.36 20.43 -2.90
N THR A 284 -1.00 19.27 -3.45
CA THR A 284 -1.90 18.48 -4.32
C THR A 284 -3.06 17.88 -3.54
N LEU A 285 -2.82 17.34 -2.35
CA LEU A 285 -3.86 16.76 -1.51
C LEU A 285 -4.78 17.86 -0.96
N THR A 286 -4.24 19.03 -0.61
CA THR A 286 -5.05 20.19 -0.23
C THR A 286 -6.04 20.55 -1.32
N LYS A 287 -5.59 20.66 -2.56
CA LYS A 287 -6.49 20.92 -3.70
C LYS A 287 -7.55 19.82 -3.84
N ARG A 288 -7.18 18.55 -3.71
CA ARG A 288 -8.09 17.41 -3.84
C ARG A 288 -9.20 17.43 -2.79
N VAL A 289 -8.88 17.72 -1.52
CA VAL A 289 -9.85 17.72 -0.41
C VAL A 289 -10.74 18.98 -0.41
N PHE A 290 -10.19 20.13 -0.81
CA PHE A 290 -10.88 21.42 -0.68
C PHE A 290 -11.46 21.99 -2.00
N SER A 291 -11.18 21.39 -3.16
CA SER A 291 -11.76 21.83 -4.44
C SER A 291 -13.18 21.33 -4.71
N GLU A 292 -13.79 20.59 -3.80
CA GLU A 292 -15.21 20.19 -3.89
C GLU A 292 -16.16 21.31 -3.49
N THR A 293 -16.20 22.35 -4.34
CA THR A 293 -17.36 23.26 -4.38
C THR A 293 -17.72 23.61 -5.82
N MET A 294 -17.55 22.68 -6.75
CA MET A 294 -18.22 22.77 -8.07
C MET A 294 -18.39 21.36 -8.64
N SER A 295 -19.61 20.88 -8.54
CA SER A 295 -20.10 19.66 -9.18
C SER A 295 -20.05 19.77 -10.70
N GLU A 296 -19.28 18.91 -11.34
CA GLU A 296 -19.63 18.24 -12.60
C GLU A 296 -18.70 17.05 -12.82
N PRO A 297 -19.17 15.93 -13.38
CA PRO A 297 -18.36 14.72 -13.51
C PRO A 297 -17.29 14.93 -14.58
N LYS A 298 -16.05 15.16 -14.16
CA LYS A 298 -14.91 15.16 -15.07
C LYS A 298 -14.26 13.80 -15.12
N THR A 299 -14.41 13.22 -16.29
CA THR A 299 -13.65 12.14 -16.90
C THR A 299 -12.24 12.02 -16.31
N VAL A 300 -11.93 10.81 -15.95
CA VAL A 300 -10.58 10.29 -15.59
C VAL A 300 -9.54 10.89 -16.52
N GLN A 301 -8.61 11.64 -15.98
CA GLN A 301 -7.36 11.94 -16.65
C GLN A 301 -6.27 11.09 -16.03
N GLY A 302 -5.89 10.09 -16.81
CA GLY A 302 -4.89 9.10 -16.48
C GLY A 302 -3.49 9.66 -16.41
N ASP A 303 -2.72 8.86 -15.80
CA ASP A 303 -1.28 8.63 -15.85
C ASP A 303 -0.37 9.66 -16.55
N LEU A 304 0.57 10.14 -15.75
CA LEU A 304 1.73 10.91 -16.18
C LEU A 304 2.79 10.03 -16.90
N PHE A 305 2.49 8.80 -17.27
CA PHE A 305 3.42 7.90 -18.00
C PHE A 305 2.69 7.02 -19.02
N SER A 306 2.22 7.62 -20.10
CA SER A 306 2.05 6.86 -21.34
C SER A 306 2.32 7.77 -22.54
N ASN A 307 3.45 7.54 -23.17
CA ASN A 307 3.76 8.02 -24.51
C ASN A 307 2.82 7.33 -25.51
N SER A 308 2.17 8.07 -26.34
CA SER A 308 2.41 8.12 -27.80
C SER A 308 1.19 8.53 -28.59
N ILE A 309 1.46 9.49 -29.47
CA ILE A 309 0.97 9.68 -30.86
C ILE A 309 -0.42 10.26 -31.07
N GLN A 310 -0.34 11.53 -31.50
CA GLN A 310 -1.17 12.22 -32.53
C GLN A 310 -2.70 12.12 -32.46
N ASN A 311 -3.37 13.24 -32.17
CA ASN A 311 -4.05 13.98 -33.22
C ASN A 311 -4.58 15.34 -32.72
N SER A 312 -4.35 16.34 -33.56
CA SER A 312 -4.77 17.73 -33.41
C SER A 312 -6.29 17.87 -33.30
N ILE A 313 -6.78 18.48 -32.22
CA ILE A 313 -8.05 19.22 -32.27
C ILE A 313 -7.88 20.48 -31.41
N THR A 314 -7.95 21.61 -32.10
CA THR A 314 -7.98 22.95 -31.57
C THR A 314 -9.25 23.19 -30.78
N LEU A 315 -9.14 23.46 -29.48
CA LEU A 315 -10.22 24.05 -28.70
C LEU A 315 -9.65 25.23 -27.89
N LYS A 316 -10.00 26.41 -28.34
CA LYS A 316 -9.83 27.65 -27.57
C LYS A 316 -10.68 27.57 -26.32
N SER A 317 -10.10 27.68 -25.15
CA SER A 317 -10.79 28.08 -23.94
C SER A 317 -9.91 29.02 -23.13
N SER A 318 -10.34 30.25 -23.13
CA SER A 318 -9.83 31.34 -22.32
C SER A 318 -10.31 31.17 -20.88
N THR A 319 -9.40 30.87 -19.96
CA THR A 319 -9.52 31.27 -18.56
C THR A 319 -8.11 31.51 -18.02
N GLN A 320 -7.79 32.76 -17.92
CA GLN A 320 -6.54 33.24 -17.34
C GLN A 320 -6.59 33.01 -15.83
N ASN A 321 -5.68 32.19 -15.34
CA ASN A 321 -5.37 32.10 -13.92
C ASN A 321 -4.06 32.89 -13.70
N PRO A 322 -4.03 33.97 -12.92
CA PRO A 322 -2.93 34.94 -12.93
C PRO A 322 -1.65 34.48 -12.19
N GLU A 323 -1.59 33.25 -11.64
CA GLU A 323 -0.45 32.84 -10.79
C GLU A 323 0.57 31.90 -11.41
N PHE A 324 0.35 31.37 -12.60
CA PHE A 324 1.32 30.46 -13.23
C PHE A 324 1.71 30.91 -14.62
N ASN A 325 3.00 31.23 -14.80
CA ASN A 325 3.59 31.45 -16.11
C ASN A 325 3.75 30.09 -16.82
N THR A 326 3.26 30.00 -18.05
CA THR A 326 3.50 28.86 -18.95
C THR A 326 4.61 29.19 -19.92
N ILE A 327 5.08 28.20 -20.69
CA ILE A 327 6.04 28.41 -21.75
C ILE A 327 5.52 29.42 -22.80
N GLU A 328 4.19 29.45 -23.02
CA GLU A 328 3.55 30.37 -23.97
C GLU A 328 3.45 31.80 -23.43
N THR A 329 3.34 31.97 -22.10
CA THR A 329 3.17 33.27 -21.43
C THR A 329 4.46 33.86 -20.90
N THR A 330 5.55 33.07 -20.84
CA THR A 330 6.86 33.50 -20.35
C THR A 330 7.76 33.86 -21.54
N LYS A 331 8.30 35.06 -21.53
CA LYS A 331 9.30 35.44 -22.52
C LYS A 331 10.54 34.56 -22.36
N HIS A 332 10.89 33.83 -23.40
CA HIS A 332 12.03 32.90 -23.40
C HIS A 332 12.87 33.02 -24.66
N ASP A 333 14.16 32.64 -24.54
CA ASP A 333 15.14 32.59 -25.61
C ASP A 333 15.90 31.25 -25.46
N TYR A 334 15.53 30.27 -26.29
CA TYR A 334 16.12 28.93 -26.31
C TYR A 334 16.94 28.77 -27.56
N GLN A 335 18.21 28.44 -27.40
CA GLN A 335 19.17 28.35 -28.49
C GLN A 335 19.73 26.94 -28.60
N ILE A 336 19.65 26.35 -29.79
CA ILE A 336 20.27 25.04 -30.06
C ILE A 336 21.75 25.25 -30.34
N VAL A 337 22.59 24.54 -29.58
CA VAL A 337 24.07 24.56 -29.72
C VAL A 337 24.49 23.32 -30.51
N ASP A 338 24.43 23.42 -31.82
CA ASP A 338 24.61 22.33 -32.80
C ASP A 338 25.98 22.32 -33.52
N ASN A 339 26.81 23.35 -33.28
CA ASN A 339 28.13 23.46 -33.93
C ASN A 339 29.22 23.92 -32.96
N GLN A 340 30.49 23.79 -33.42
CA GLN A 340 31.65 24.08 -32.57
C GLN A 340 31.75 25.55 -32.16
N GLU A 341 31.36 26.48 -33.02
CA GLU A 341 31.43 27.92 -32.74
C GLU A 341 30.45 28.28 -31.59
N LYS A 342 29.21 27.82 -31.67
CA LYS A 342 28.22 28.01 -30.61
C LYS A 342 28.64 27.34 -29.29
N ARG A 343 29.26 26.15 -29.34
CA ARG A 343 29.82 25.49 -28.17
C ARG A 343 30.90 26.32 -27.49
N ASN A 344 31.85 26.83 -28.25
CA ASN A 344 32.90 27.68 -27.70
C ASN A 344 32.32 28.96 -27.07
N LEU A 345 31.29 29.53 -27.69
CA LEU A 345 30.59 30.70 -27.15
C LEU A 345 29.88 30.38 -25.83
N LEU A 346 29.19 29.26 -25.76
CA LEU A 346 28.55 28.80 -24.53
C LEU A 346 29.56 28.54 -23.41
N ILE A 347 30.65 27.83 -23.70
CA ILE A 347 31.73 27.57 -22.73
C ILE A 347 32.29 28.88 -22.19
N SER A 348 32.62 29.83 -23.07
CA SER A 348 33.18 31.12 -22.66
C SER A 348 32.20 31.96 -21.80
N LYS A 349 30.89 31.74 -21.92
CA LYS A 349 29.87 32.34 -21.06
C LYS A 349 29.81 31.65 -19.72
N LEU A 350 29.78 30.30 -19.71
CA LEU A 350 29.70 29.49 -18.49
C LEU A 350 30.92 29.69 -17.57
N GLU A 351 32.12 29.88 -18.14
CA GLU A 351 33.35 30.17 -17.37
C GLU A 351 33.31 31.49 -16.60
N LYS A 352 32.47 32.45 -17.02
CA LYS A 352 32.37 33.77 -16.41
C LYS A 352 31.29 33.93 -15.37
N ILE A 353 30.46 32.90 -15.17
CA ILE A 353 29.35 32.94 -14.23
C ILE A 353 29.62 32.08 -12.99
N LYS A 354 29.00 32.44 -11.88
CA LYS A 354 29.20 31.74 -10.59
C LYS A 354 28.38 30.45 -10.45
N SER A 355 27.27 30.37 -11.16
CA SER A 355 26.37 29.23 -11.09
C SER A 355 25.50 29.11 -12.33
N PHE A 356 25.21 27.89 -12.74
CA PHE A 356 24.29 27.56 -13.82
C PHE A 356 23.54 26.28 -13.47
N CYS A 357 22.40 26.07 -14.11
CA CYS A 357 21.63 24.85 -14.05
C CYS A 357 21.91 24.03 -15.32
N PHE A 358 21.98 22.70 -15.20
CA PHE A 358 22.03 21.83 -16.37
C PHE A 358 21.14 20.61 -16.14
N ASP A 359 20.71 20.01 -17.23
CA ASP A 359 19.97 18.79 -17.27
C ASP A 359 20.47 17.91 -18.44
N THR A 360 20.28 16.58 -18.30
CA THR A 360 20.80 15.62 -19.29
C THR A 360 19.70 14.68 -19.76
N GLU A 361 19.66 14.49 -21.10
CA GLU A 361 18.86 13.46 -21.74
C GLU A 361 19.73 12.26 -22.10
N THR A 362 19.27 11.05 -21.77
CA THR A 362 20.04 9.84 -21.95
C THR A 362 19.24 8.74 -22.66
N THR A 363 19.94 7.77 -23.27
CA THR A 363 19.32 6.64 -23.98
C THR A 363 18.62 5.64 -23.05
N SER A 364 18.94 5.61 -21.75
CA SER A 364 18.44 4.66 -20.78
C SER A 364 18.45 5.25 -19.38
N LEU A 365 17.61 4.70 -18.49
CA LEU A 365 17.65 4.96 -17.05
C LEU A 365 18.70 4.11 -16.31
N ASN A 366 19.31 3.14 -16.99
CA ASN A 366 20.41 2.35 -16.45
C ASN A 366 21.72 3.13 -16.60
N GLU A 367 22.25 3.64 -15.53
CA GLU A 367 23.46 4.47 -15.46
C GLU A 367 24.74 3.77 -15.98
N LEU A 368 24.76 2.43 -16.03
CA LEU A 368 25.90 1.67 -16.55
C LEU A 368 25.92 1.58 -18.09
N ASP A 369 24.74 1.68 -18.73
CA ASP A 369 24.59 1.54 -20.18
C ASP A 369 24.09 2.83 -20.86
N ALA A 370 23.74 3.84 -20.09
CA ALA A 370 23.19 5.09 -20.60
C ALA A 370 24.23 5.91 -21.34
N GLN A 371 23.85 6.40 -22.52
CA GLN A 371 24.64 7.38 -23.30
C GLN A 371 23.90 8.71 -23.27
N VAL A 372 24.65 9.80 -23.09
CA VAL A 372 24.10 11.16 -23.12
C VAL A 372 23.72 11.51 -24.55
N ILE A 373 22.46 11.86 -24.79
CA ILE A 373 21.93 12.29 -26.08
C ILE A 373 21.97 13.80 -26.19
N GLY A 374 21.71 14.51 -25.08
CA GLY A 374 21.66 15.94 -25.02
C GLY A 374 21.95 16.49 -23.64
N ILE A 375 22.39 17.72 -23.56
CA ILE A 375 22.57 18.46 -22.30
C ILE A 375 21.98 19.84 -22.52
N SER A 376 21.10 20.26 -21.60
CA SER A 376 20.61 21.63 -21.57
C SER A 376 21.33 22.46 -20.49
N PHE A 377 21.57 23.72 -20.76
CA PHE A 377 22.18 24.65 -19.80
C PHE A 377 21.30 25.89 -19.64
N SER A 378 21.17 26.37 -18.41
CA SER A 378 20.52 27.66 -18.12
C SER A 378 21.27 28.39 -17.01
N TYR A 379 21.52 29.67 -17.20
CA TYR A 379 22.15 30.55 -16.21
C TYR A 379 21.35 31.83 -15.97
N GLU A 380 20.25 32.00 -16.68
CA GLU A 380 19.36 33.16 -16.54
C GLU A 380 17.92 32.73 -16.79
N LYS A 381 16.97 33.27 -16.03
CA LYS A 381 15.55 32.96 -16.18
C LYS A 381 15.05 33.22 -17.61
N GLY A 382 14.46 32.20 -18.22
CA GLY A 382 13.93 32.28 -19.58
C GLY A 382 14.97 32.09 -20.70
N LYS A 383 16.22 31.77 -20.38
CA LYS A 383 17.27 31.42 -21.38
C LYS A 383 17.75 30.00 -21.15
N ALA A 384 17.85 29.24 -22.26
CA ALA A 384 18.45 27.91 -22.25
C ALA A 384 19.21 27.64 -23.57
N PHE A 385 20.16 26.70 -23.47
CA PHE A 385 21.09 26.34 -24.56
C PHE A 385 21.13 24.83 -24.70
#